data_850565d3c6bf2a10a5be426849b569f8
#
_entry.id   850565d3c6bf2a10a5be426849b569f8
#
_cell.length_a   1.000
_cell.length_b   1.000
_cell.length_c   1.000
_cell.angle_alpha   90.00
_cell.angle_beta   90.00
_cell.angle_gamma   90.00
#
_symmetry.space_group_name_H-M   'P 1'
#
loop_
_entity.id
_entity.type
_entity.pdbx_description
1 polymer ?
#
loop_
_entity_poly.entity_id
_entity_poly.type
_entity_poly.pdbx_seq_one_letter_code
_entity_poly.pdbx_strand_id
1 'polypeptide(L)'
;MISLSELTIGELAAYIAGHLRSKGIETVLVGGACISIYSANEYSSFDLDFIITGSSTRQKLRAALTEINFTEENRYFINPQTPFFVEFPSGPLAIGAEPPSEISTLRFSTGNLRLLSPTDCVKPFNP
;
A
#
# COMPACT_ATOMS: atom_id res chain seq x y z
N MET A 1 -11.38 -2.02 18.32
CA MET A 1 -10.01 -1.72 17.83
C MET A 1 -9.49 -2.90 17.03
N ILE A 2 -8.91 -2.64 15.89
CA ILE A 2 -8.37 -3.68 15.03
C ILE A 2 -7.00 -4.13 15.54
N SER A 3 -6.82 -5.45 15.65
CA SER A 3 -5.52 -6.02 15.98
C SER A 3 -4.76 -6.27 14.68
N LEU A 4 -3.74 -5.47 14.41
CA LEU A 4 -3.00 -5.54 13.15
C LEU A 4 -2.24 -6.87 13.00
N SER A 5 -1.89 -7.51 14.11
CA SER A 5 -1.14 -8.76 14.06
C SER A 5 -1.94 -9.91 13.46
N GLU A 6 -3.25 -9.79 13.40
CA GLU A 6 -4.13 -10.83 12.86
C GLU A 6 -4.54 -10.60 11.42
N LEU A 7 -4.16 -9.47 10.83
CA LEU A 7 -4.56 -9.14 9.47
C LEU A 7 -3.65 -9.81 8.44
N THR A 8 -4.27 -10.29 7.36
CA THR A 8 -3.51 -10.72 6.18
C THR A 8 -2.90 -9.50 5.52
N ILE A 9 -1.99 -9.72 4.58
CA ILE A 9 -1.34 -8.61 3.87
C ILE A 9 -2.37 -7.75 3.14
N GLY A 10 -3.38 -8.38 2.53
CA GLY A 10 -4.44 -7.63 1.85
C GLY A 10 -5.30 -6.82 2.79
N GLU A 11 -5.67 -7.43 3.92
CA GLU A 11 -6.46 -6.74 4.94
C GLU A 11 -5.70 -5.57 5.53
N LEU A 12 -4.41 -5.74 5.78
CA LEU A 12 -3.58 -4.66 6.31
C LEU A 12 -3.45 -3.52 5.29
N ALA A 13 -3.18 -3.86 4.03
CA ALA A 13 -3.06 -2.87 2.98
C ALA A 13 -4.36 -2.08 2.83
N ALA A 14 -5.50 -2.76 2.86
CA ALA A 14 -6.81 -2.10 2.75
C ALA A 14 -7.08 -1.20 3.95
N TYR A 15 -6.68 -1.62 5.15
CA TYR A 15 -6.82 -0.83 6.36
C TYR A 15 -6.03 0.48 6.24
N ILE A 16 -4.77 0.39 5.83
CA ILE A 16 -3.91 1.56 5.67
C ILE A 16 -4.47 2.48 4.58
N ALA A 17 -4.81 1.91 3.42
CA ALA A 17 -5.34 2.69 2.30
C ALA A 17 -6.63 3.41 2.67
N GLY A 18 -7.51 2.74 3.39
CA GLY A 18 -8.77 3.33 3.83
C GLY A 18 -8.56 4.47 4.81
N HIS A 19 -7.63 4.28 5.75
CA HIS A 19 -7.31 5.34 6.71
C HIS A 19 -6.74 6.57 6.00
N LEU A 20 -5.80 6.35 5.07
CA LEU A 20 -5.21 7.45 4.31
C LEU A 20 -6.27 8.18 3.47
N ARG A 21 -7.18 7.42 2.86
CA ARG A 21 -8.27 8.02 2.08
C ARG A 21 -9.15 8.92 2.95
N SER A 22 -9.40 8.51 4.19
CA SER A 22 -10.19 9.32 5.11
C SER A 22 -9.50 10.63 5.46
N LYS A 23 -8.19 10.72 5.22
CA LYS A 23 -7.40 11.93 5.44
C LYS A 23 -7.12 12.67 4.13
N GLY A 24 -7.79 12.27 3.05
CA GLY A 24 -7.61 12.92 1.75
C GLY A 24 -6.39 12.47 0.98
N ILE A 25 -5.80 11.33 1.33
CA ILE A 25 -4.63 10.80 0.66
C ILE A 25 -5.02 9.54 -0.10
N GLU A 26 -5.01 9.61 -1.44
CA GLU A 26 -5.31 8.47 -2.29
C GLU A 26 -4.04 7.72 -2.65
N THR A 27 -4.11 6.39 -2.62
CA THR A 27 -2.95 5.54 -2.87
C THR A 27 -3.29 4.36 -3.77
N VAL A 28 -2.26 3.80 -4.40
CA VAL A 28 -2.36 2.57 -5.18
C VAL A 28 -1.23 1.65 -4.72
N LEU A 29 -1.58 0.43 -4.35
CA LEU A 29 -0.58 -0.57 -3.93
C LEU A 29 0.13 -1.13 -5.17
N VAL A 30 1.45 -1.22 -5.10
CA VAL A 30 2.29 -1.74 -6.19
C VAL A 30 3.27 -2.76 -5.61
N GLY A 31 4.11 -3.32 -6.47
CA GLY A 31 5.23 -4.16 -6.04
C GLY A 31 4.83 -5.56 -5.59
N GLY A 32 5.69 -6.18 -4.81
CA GLY A 32 5.55 -7.57 -4.40
C GLY A 32 4.30 -7.87 -3.59
N ALA A 33 3.82 -6.93 -2.79
CA ALA A 33 2.60 -7.13 -2.01
C ALA A 33 1.40 -7.33 -2.94
N CYS A 34 1.39 -6.63 -4.07
CA CYS A 34 0.35 -6.77 -5.07
C CYS A 34 0.30 -8.21 -5.59
N ILE A 35 1.48 -8.76 -5.91
CA ILE A 35 1.61 -10.15 -6.35
C ILE A 35 1.17 -11.12 -5.26
N SER A 36 1.55 -10.87 -4.01
CA SER A 36 1.14 -11.69 -2.86
C SER A 36 -0.38 -11.80 -2.76
N ILE A 37 -1.06 -10.67 -2.92
CA ILE A 37 -2.52 -10.64 -2.79
C ILE A 37 -3.18 -11.46 -3.91
N TYR A 38 -2.76 -11.27 -5.15
CA TYR A 38 -3.36 -11.97 -6.28
C TYR A 38 -3.01 -13.46 -6.31
N SER A 39 -1.87 -13.85 -5.74
CA SER A 39 -1.45 -15.26 -5.74
C SER A 39 -1.91 -16.03 -4.51
N ALA A 40 -2.77 -15.44 -3.69
CA ALA A 40 -3.24 -16.03 -2.43
C ALA A 40 -2.07 -16.42 -1.53
N ASN A 41 -1.07 -15.54 -1.47
CA ASN A 41 0.12 -15.69 -0.62
C ASN A 41 1.09 -16.79 -1.04
N GLU A 42 0.99 -17.27 -2.27
CA GLU A 42 2.01 -18.17 -2.82
C GLU A 42 3.35 -17.44 -2.99
N TYR A 43 3.29 -16.12 -3.19
CA TYR A 43 4.46 -15.25 -3.20
C TYR A 43 4.43 -14.43 -1.92
N SER A 44 5.45 -14.55 -1.10
CA SER A 44 5.51 -13.83 0.18
C SER A 44 6.27 -12.52 0.05
N SER A 45 5.72 -11.47 0.65
CA SER A 45 6.36 -10.16 0.71
C SER A 45 6.11 -9.57 2.09
N PHE A 46 7.11 -8.85 2.60
CA PHE A 46 6.97 -8.11 3.86
C PHE A 46 6.93 -6.60 3.63
N ASP A 47 6.96 -6.16 2.37
CA ASP A 47 6.94 -4.74 2.01
C ASP A 47 5.61 -4.39 1.36
N LEU A 48 5.01 -3.32 1.85
CA LEU A 48 3.82 -2.73 1.24
C LEU A 48 4.25 -1.42 0.58
N ASP A 49 4.23 -1.38 -0.75
CA ASP A 49 4.63 -0.19 -1.50
C ASP A 49 3.39 0.51 -2.04
N PHE A 50 3.17 1.73 -1.58
CA PHE A 50 2.05 2.55 -2.04
C PHE A 50 2.55 3.76 -2.80
N ILE A 51 1.94 4.04 -3.94
CA ILE A 51 2.15 5.28 -4.67
C ILE A 51 1.00 6.23 -4.33
N ILE A 52 1.34 7.46 -3.93
CA ILE A 52 0.33 8.49 -3.69
C ILE A 52 -0.06 9.05 -5.06
N THR A 53 -1.36 8.99 -5.39
CA THR A 53 -1.84 9.38 -6.71
C THR A 53 -2.35 10.82 -6.78
N GLY A 54 -2.49 11.47 -5.62
CA GLY A 54 -2.89 12.87 -5.57
C GLY A 54 -1.78 13.75 -5.04
N SER A 55 -2.13 14.98 -4.73
CA SER A 55 -1.20 15.90 -4.07
C SER A 55 -1.21 15.67 -2.58
N SER A 56 -0.05 15.46 -2.00
CA SER A 56 0.07 15.31 -0.56
C SER A 56 1.51 15.62 -0.15
N THR A 57 1.67 16.08 1.08
CA THR A 57 3.00 16.33 1.61
C THR A 57 3.44 15.16 2.46
N ARG A 58 4.74 14.99 2.62
CA ARG A 58 5.30 13.97 3.50
C ARG A 58 4.84 14.18 4.94
N GLN A 59 4.71 15.44 5.34
CA GLN A 59 4.26 15.79 6.68
C GLN A 59 2.83 15.31 6.93
N LYS A 60 1.94 15.52 5.97
CA LYS A 60 0.56 15.08 6.08
C LYS A 60 0.47 13.55 6.13
N LEU A 61 1.25 12.88 5.31
CA LEU A 61 1.32 11.43 5.30
C LEU A 61 1.78 10.88 6.65
N ARG A 62 2.85 11.47 7.18
CA ARG A 62 3.41 11.04 8.47
C ARG A 62 2.39 11.23 9.58
N ALA A 63 1.69 12.36 9.59
CA ALA A 63 0.67 12.64 10.60
C ALA A 63 -0.46 11.61 10.55
N ALA A 64 -0.93 11.27 9.35
CA ALA A 64 -2.00 10.29 9.18
C ALA A 64 -1.58 8.90 9.66
N LEU A 65 -0.37 8.48 9.33
CA LEU A 65 0.13 7.17 9.72
C LEU A 65 0.40 7.07 11.22
N THR A 66 0.82 8.17 11.83
CA THR A 66 1.02 8.20 13.28
C THR A 66 -0.29 7.92 14.03
N GLU A 67 -1.42 8.34 13.47
CA GLU A 67 -2.72 8.09 14.10
C GLU A 67 -3.04 6.60 14.24
N ILE A 68 -2.43 5.76 13.40
CA ILE A 68 -2.63 4.31 13.48
C ILE A 68 -1.34 3.60 13.92
N ASN A 69 -0.50 4.32 14.63
CA ASN A 69 0.69 3.80 15.32
C ASN A 69 1.81 3.34 14.39
N PHE A 70 1.85 3.87 13.19
CA PHE A 70 3.00 3.69 12.31
C PHE A 70 3.97 4.83 12.53
N THR A 71 5.25 4.49 12.68
CA THR A 71 6.31 5.48 12.86
C THR A 71 7.32 5.35 11.73
N GLU A 72 7.87 6.48 11.33
CA GLU A 72 8.85 6.49 10.25
C GLU A 72 10.24 6.16 10.78
N GLU A 73 10.89 5.20 10.10
CA GLU A 73 12.26 4.83 10.40
C GLU A 73 12.98 4.65 9.08
N ASN A 74 13.99 5.49 8.84
CA ASN A 74 14.59 5.64 7.52
C ASN A 74 13.51 6.08 6.55
N ARG A 75 13.21 5.31 5.51
CA ARG A 75 12.13 5.62 4.58
C ARG A 75 10.94 4.69 4.70
N TYR A 76 10.94 3.84 5.72
CA TYR A 76 9.86 2.90 5.97
C TYR A 76 9.00 3.38 7.12
N PHE A 77 7.75 2.99 7.09
CA PHE A 77 6.86 3.16 8.24
C PHE A 77 6.66 1.78 8.86
N ILE A 78 6.82 1.69 10.16
CA ILE A 78 6.75 0.44 10.89
C ILE A 78 5.75 0.54 12.02
N ASN A 79 5.22 -0.62 12.44
CA ASN A 79 4.27 -0.73 13.53
C ASN A 79 4.64 -2.00 14.32
N PRO A 80 4.75 -1.93 15.65
CA PRO A 80 5.16 -3.10 16.43
C PRO A 80 4.17 -4.26 16.38
N GLN A 81 2.93 -4.03 15.94
CA GLN A 81 1.92 -5.08 15.85
C GLN A 81 2.00 -5.91 14.57
N THR A 82 2.86 -5.54 13.64
CA THR A 82 2.94 -6.24 12.35
C THR A 82 4.38 -6.27 11.86
N PRO A 83 4.80 -7.36 11.19
CA PRO A 83 6.15 -7.41 10.62
C PRO A 83 6.27 -6.68 9.28
N PHE A 84 5.16 -6.18 8.72
CA PHE A 84 5.20 -5.56 7.40
C PHE A 84 5.77 -4.14 7.47
N PHE A 85 6.61 -3.82 6.49
CA PHE A 85 7.15 -2.48 6.28
C PHE A 85 6.29 -1.78 5.25
N VAL A 86 6.02 -0.49 5.45
CA VAL A 86 5.24 0.30 4.51
C VAL A 86 6.12 1.38 3.93
N GLU A 87 6.18 1.45 2.61
CA GLU A 87 7.00 2.42 1.89
C GLU A 87 6.14 3.20 0.90
N PHE A 88 6.51 4.46 0.69
CA PHE A 88 5.83 5.35 -0.24
C PHE A 88 6.83 5.87 -1.26
N PRO A 89 7.18 5.06 -2.28
CA PRO A 89 8.11 5.50 -3.31
C PRO A 89 7.57 6.72 -4.05
N SER A 90 8.48 7.51 -4.60
CA SER A 90 8.08 8.69 -5.36
C SER A 90 7.29 8.31 -6.61
N GLY A 91 6.24 9.11 -6.91
CA GLY A 91 5.52 8.97 -8.16
C GLY A 91 6.27 9.59 -9.33
N PRO A 92 5.68 9.61 -10.52
CA PRO A 92 4.33 9.16 -10.81
C PRO A 92 4.20 7.65 -10.88
N LEU A 93 2.95 7.17 -10.82
CA LEU A 93 2.67 5.76 -11.00
C LEU A 93 2.93 5.38 -12.46
N ALA A 94 3.80 4.39 -12.66
CA ALA A 94 4.16 3.93 -14.00
C ALA A 94 4.61 2.47 -13.95
N ILE A 95 4.39 1.78 -15.07
CA ILE A 95 4.83 0.39 -15.26
C ILE A 95 5.82 0.41 -16.41
N GLY A 96 7.10 0.18 -16.10
CA GLY A 96 8.13 0.39 -17.10
C GLY A 96 8.15 1.87 -17.49
N ALA A 97 8.00 2.17 -18.77
CA ALA A 97 7.97 3.54 -19.28
C ALA A 97 6.53 4.05 -19.50
N GLU A 98 5.53 3.26 -19.13
CA GLU A 98 4.14 3.56 -19.43
C GLU A 98 3.30 3.62 -18.17
N PRO A 99 2.24 4.44 -18.13
CA PRO A 99 1.30 4.38 -17.02
C PRO A 99 0.57 3.04 -17.02
N PRO A 100 0.06 2.60 -15.87
CA PRO A 100 -0.70 1.35 -15.83
C PRO A 100 -1.97 1.47 -16.67
N SER A 101 -2.37 0.36 -17.31
CA SER A 101 -3.56 0.35 -18.14
C SER A 101 -4.83 0.39 -17.31
N GLU A 102 -4.78 -0.12 -16.08
CA GLU A 102 -5.96 -0.22 -15.24
C GLU A 102 -5.59 -0.34 -13.78
N ILE A 103 -6.36 0.32 -12.93
CA ILE A 103 -6.23 0.20 -11.48
C ILE A 103 -7.43 -0.61 -11.00
N SER A 104 -7.15 -1.73 -10.34
CA SER A 104 -8.19 -2.59 -9.79
C SER A 104 -8.56 -2.16 -8.38
N THR A 105 -9.75 -2.53 -7.94
CA THR A 105 -10.19 -2.31 -6.57
C THR A 105 -10.63 -3.65 -6.00
N LEU A 106 -10.04 -4.03 -4.87
CA LEU A 106 -10.45 -5.22 -4.13
C LEU A 106 -11.06 -4.80 -2.81
N ARG A 107 -12.07 -5.56 -2.38
CA ARG A 107 -12.74 -5.28 -1.11
C ARG A 107 -12.28 -6.29 -0.06
N PHE A 108 -11.88 -5.76 1.09
CA PHE A 108 -11.52 -6.56 2.24
C PHE A 108 -12.39 -6.15 3.43
N SER A 109 -12.40 -6.95 4.48
CA SER A 109 -13.17 -6.62 5.67
C SER A 109 -12.75 -5.30 6.30
N THR A 110 -11.51 -4.89 6.08
CA THR A 110 -10.95 -3.66 6.65
C THR A 110 -11.11 -2.44 5.76
N GLY A 111 -11.56 -2.61 4.52
CA GLY A 111 -11.75 -1.50 3.60
C GLY A 111 -11.51 -1.90 2.15
N ASN A 112 -11.57 -0.92 1.27
CA ASN A 112 -11.30 -1.11 -0.14
C ASN A 112 -9.84 -0.77 -0.43
N LEU A 113 -9.24 -1.57 -1.32
CA LEU A 113 -7.84 -1.40 -1.69
C LEU A 113 -7.75 -1.18 -3.19
N ARG A 114 -7.11 -0.09 -3.60
CA ARG A 114 -6.75 0.14 -4.99
C ARG A 114 -5.34 -0.38 -5.21
N LEU A 115 -5.17 -1.18 -6.25
CA LEU A 115 -3.88 -1.80 -6.55
C LEU A 115 -3.76 -2.01 -8.05
N LEU A 116 -2.55 -2.30 -8.51
CA LEU A 116 -2.34 -2.62 -9.92
C LEU A 116 -3.17 -3.84 -10.31
N SER A 117 -3.59 -3.89 -11.58
CA SER A 117 -4.28 -5.07 -12.10
C SER A 117 -3.35 -6.29 -12.07
N PRO A 118 -3.90 -7.51 -12.14
CA PRO A 118 -3.05 -8.70 -12.16
C PRO A 118 -2.01 -8.67 -13.28
N THR A 119 -2.37 -8.13 -14.44
CA THR A 119 -1.45 -8.01 -15.56
C THR A 119 -0.33 -7.03 -15.27
N ASP A 120 -0.65 -5.87 -14.71
CA ASP A 120 0.34 -4.83 -14.47
C ASP A 120 1.23 -5.13 -13.26
N CYS A 121 0.72 -5.85 -12.26
CA CYS A 121 1.50 -6.09 -11.05
C CYS A 121 2.71 -7.00 -11.28
N VAL A 122 2.71 -7.80 -12.34
CA VAL A 122 3.85 -8.67 -12.67
C VAL A 122 4.87 -8.00 -13.58
N LYS A 123 4.61 -6.78 -14.02
CA LYS A 123 5.56 -6.01 -14.83
C LYS A 123 6.55 -5.29 -13.93
N PRO A 124 7.76 -5.00 -14.42
CA PRO A 124 8.73 -4.27 -13.61
C PRO A 124 8.17 -2.90 -13.21
N PHE A 125 8.29 -2.59 -11.92
CA PHE A 125 7.94 -1.27 -11.42
C PHE A 125 9.10 -0.33 -11.68
N ASN A 126 8.81 0.82 -12.27
CA ASN A 126 9.83 1.81 -12.58
C ASN A 126 9.47 3.11 -11.85
N PRO A 127 10.08 3.37 -10.70
CA PRO A 127 9.77 4.56 -9.92
C PRO A 127 10.25 5.85 -10.55
#